data_0bca16a5bb061bdc116a20f26b58b44f
#
_entry.id   0bca16a5bb061bdc116a20f26b58b44f
#
_cell.length_a   1.000
_cell.length_b   1.000
_cell.length_c   1.000
_cell.angle_alpha   90.00
_cell.angle_beta   90.00
_cell.angle_gamma   90.00
#
_symmetry.space_group_name_H-M   'P 1'
#
loop_
_entity.id
_entity.type
_entity.pdbx_description
1 polymer ?
#
loop_
_entity_poly.entity_id
_entity_poly.type
_entity_poly.pdbx_seq_one_letter_code
_entity_poly.pdbx_strand_id
1 'polypeptide(L)'
;MQFEWDDNKNLENTRKHGISFEIAQRAFLDNSRIIAVDIKHSDENEKRYFCFGQIDSEIVTVRFTVRDKNIRIIGAGKWREGRKKYEAKNKL
;
A
#
# COMPACT_ATOMS: atom_id res chain seq x y z
N MET A 1 -15.22 6.76 -2.56
CA MET A 1 -13.91 6.27 -2.97
C MET A 1 -13.89 4.76 -2.85
N GLN A 2 -13.48 4.08 -3.88
CA GLN A 2 -13.43 2.63 -3.93
C GLN A 2 -12.02 2.15 -4.18
N PHE A 3 -11.77 0.88 -3.83
CA PHE A 3 -10.52 0.23 -4.18
C PHE A 3 -10.71 -0.56 -5.46
N GLU A 4 -9.67 -0.57 -6.28
CA GLU A 4 -9.65 -1.35 -7.51
C GLU A 4 -8.25 -1.89 -7.75
N TRP A 5 -8.12 -2.87 -8.61
CA TRP A 5 -6.84 -3.46 -9.00
C TRP A 5 -7.00 -4.35 -10.22
N ASP A 6 -5.87 -4.69 -10.80
CA ASP A 6 -5.78 -5.66 -11.87
C ASP A 6 -5.73 -7.07 -11.25
N ASP A 7 -6.60 -7.97 -11.68
CA ASP A 7 -6.69 -9.32 -11.10
C ASP A 7 -5.39 -10.11 -11.25
N ASN A 8 -4.71 -9.97 -12.39
CA ASN A 8 -3.45 -10.67 -12.63
C ASN A 8 -2.36 -10.17 -11.70
N LYS A 9 -2.31 -8.87 -11.46
CA LYS A 9 -1.36 -8.28 -10.52
C LYS A 9 -1.64 -8.76 -9.10
N ASN A 10 -2.90 -8.90 -8.74
CA ASN A 10 -3.29 -9.42 -7.42
C ASN A 10 -2.80 -10.85 -7.22
N LEU A 11 -3.03 -11.71 -8.22
CA LEU A 11 -2.56 -13.10 -8.17
C LEU A 11 -1.04 -13.17 -8.07
N GLU A 12 -0.35 -12.38 -8.89
CA GLU A 12 1.10 -12.31 -8.91
C GLU A 12 1.65 -11.85 -7.56
N ASN A 13 1.04 -10.81 -6.99
CA ASN A 13 1.47 -10.26 -5.71
C ASN A 13 1.26 -11.28 -4.58
N THR A 14 0.14 -11.98 -4.58
CA THR A 14 -0.15 -13.00 -3.58
C THR A 14 0.89 -14.11 -3.65
N ARG A 15 1.26 -14.53 -4.85
CA ARG A 15 2.26 -15.57 -5.06
C ARG A 15 3.65 -15.14 -4.59
N LYS A 16 4.04 -13.89 -4.90
CA LYS A 16 5.39 -13.39 -4.58
C LYS A 16 5.55 -12.95 -3.14
N HIS A 17 4.54 -12.30 -2.59
CA HIS A 17 4.66 -11.60 -1.30
C HIS A 17 3.73 -12.13 -0.22
N GLY A 18 2.91 -13.12 -0.55
CA GLY A 18 2.05 -13.78 0.44
C GLY A 18 0.90 -12.94 0.95
N ILE A 19 0.54 -11.87 0.24
CA ILE A 19 -0.58 -11.02 0.64
C ILE A 19 -1.39 -10.62 -0.59
N SER A 20 -2.69 -10.78 -0.48
CA SER A 20 -3.62 -10.37 -1.55
C SER A 20 -3.96 -8.89 -1.42
N PHE A 21 -4.44 -8.30 -2.50
CA PHE A 21 -4.90 -6.91 -2.46
C PHE A 21 -6.18 -6.76 -1.64
N GLU A 22 -7.01 -7.81 -1.59
CA GLU A 22 -8.18 -7.83 -0.71
C GLU A 22 -7.78 -7.61 0.75
N ILE A 23 -6.72 -8.26 1.18
CA ILE A 23 -6.21 -8.08 2.54
C ILE A 23 -5.48 -6.75 2.66
N ALA A 24 -4.63 -6.41 1.70
CA ALA A 24 -3.80 -5.22 1.75
C ALA A 24 -4.60 -3.93 1.89
N GLN A 25 -5.79 -3.86 1.28
CA GLN A 25 -6.63 -2.66 1.39
C GLN A 25 -6.98 -2.32 2.84
N ARG A 26 -6.91 -3.30 3.74
CA ARG A 26 -7.20 -3.07 5.17
C ARG A 26 -6.19 -2.14 5.83
N ALA A 27 -5.01 -1.95 5.24
CA ALA A 27 -4.03 -1.01 5.78
C ALA A 27 -4.58 0.42 5.83
N PHE A 28 -5.50 0.76 4.95
CA PHE A 28 -6.12 2.08 4.90
C PHE A 28 -7.10 2.32 6.04
N LEU A 29 -7.48 1.28 6.79
CA LEU A 29 -8.35 1.40 7.94
C LEU A 29 -7.60 1.74 9.23
N ASP A 30 -6.28 1.63 9.20
CA ASP A 30 -5.44 1.97 10.36
C ASP A 30 -5.45 3.49 10.55
N ASN A 31 -5.91 3.95 11.70
CA ASN A 31 -5.95 5.38 12.02
C ASN A 31 -4.54 6.00 12.10
N SER A 32 -3.53 5.18 12.32
CA SER A 32 -2.13 5.61 12.40
C SER A 32 -1.39 5.41 11.09
N ARG A 33 -2.10 5.07 10.02
CA ARG A 33 -1.48 4.86 8.70
C ARG A 33 -0.71 6.09 8.24
N ILE A 34 0.31 5.86 7.44
CA ILE A 34 1.12 6.93 6.86
C ILE A 34 1.00 6.86 5.34
N ILE A 35 0.67 7.97 4.74
CA ILE A 35 0.63 8.09 3.28
C ILE A 35 1.84 8.92 2.85
N ALA A 36 2.58 8.41 1.89
CA ALA A 36 3.76 9.09 1.35
C ALA A 36 3.76 9.02 -0.17
N VAL A 37 4.37 10.02 -0.81
CA VAL A 37 4.52 10.03 -2.26
C VAL A 37 5.70 9.13 -2.63
N ASP A 38 5.50 8.27 -3.62
CA ASP A 38 6.56 7.47 -4.22
C ASP A 38 7.17 8.29 -5.36
N ILE A 39 8.14 9.12 -5.02
CA ILE A 39 8.77 10.04 -5.97
C ILE A 39 9.44 9.27 -7.11
N LYS A 40 10.10 8.18 -6.79
CA LYS A 40 10.85 7.38 -7.75
C LYS A 40 9.98 6.81 -8.86
N HIS A 41 8.76 6.44 -8.55
CA HIS A 41 7.85 5.80 -9.52
C HIS A 41 6.72 6.70 -9.98
N SER A 42 6.76 7.98 -9.63
CA SER A 42 5.79 8.97 -10.10
C SER A 42 6.31 9.70 -11.33
N ASP A 43 5.40 10.14 -12.20
CA ASP A 43 5.72 10.99 -13.34
C ASP A 43 4.63 12.05 -13.51
N GLU A 44 4.69 12.81 -14.60
CA GLU A 44 3.72 13.88 -14.88
C GLU A 44 2.30 13.38 -15.02
N ASN A 45 2.14 12.14 -15.51
CA ASN A 45 0.84 11.58 -15.83
C ASN A 45 0.24 10.78 -14.70
N GLU A 46 1.08 10.21 -13.82
CA GLU A 46 0.61 9.36 -12.75
C GLU A 46 1.46 9.54 -11.50
N LYS A 47 0.83 9.99 -10.44
CA LYS A 47 1.46 10.07 -9.13
C LYS A 47 1.21 8.78 -8.37
N ARG A 48 2.27 8.20 -7.83
CA ARG A 48 2.21 6.98 -7.05
C ARG A 48 2.51 7.24 -5.59
N TYR A 49 1.94 6.41 -4.74
CA TYR A 49 1.97 6.60 -3.29
C TYR A 49 2.26 5.30 -2.58
N PHE A 50 2.70 5.45 -1.34
CA PHE A 50 2.73 4.37 -0.37
C PHE A 50 1.70 4.62 0.72
N CYS A 51 1.07 3.54 1.17
CA CYS A 51 0.34 3.53 2.44
C CYS A 51 1.05 2.52 3.35
N PHE A 52 1.52 2.98 4.49
CA PHE A 52 2.07 2.10 5.52
C PHE A 52 1.02 2.00 6.61
N GLY A 53 0.47 0.81 6.79
CA GLY A 53 -0.61 0.61 7.76
C GLY A 53 -0.51 -0.73 8.45
N GLN A 54 -1.04 -0.80 9.65
CA GLN A 54 -1.05 -2.03 10.43
C GLN A 54 -2.30 -2.84 10.10
N ILE A 55 -2.08 -4.11 9.81
CA ILE A 55 -3.16 -5.10 9.63
C ILE A 55 -2.87 -6.20 10.64
N ASP A 56 -3.77 -6.36 11.60
CA ASP A 56 -3.55 -7.25 12.74
C ASP A 56 -2.26 -6.84 13.46
N SER A 57 -1.25 -7.67 13.54
CA SER A 57 0.00 -7.35 14.22
C SER A 57 1.15 -6.98 13.28
N GLU A 58 0.88 -6.85 12.00
CA GLU A 58 1.93 -6.62 10.99
C GLU A 58 1.75 -5.32 10.26
N ILE A 59 2.89 -4.70 9.90
CA ILE A 59 2.89 -3.48 9.10
C ILE A 59 2.95 -3.87 7.63
N VAL A 60 1.99 -3.38 6.86
CA VAL A 60 1.89 -3.66 5.44
C VAL A 60 2.13 -2.38 4.67
N THR A 61 2.96 -2.48 3.63
CA THR A 61 3.17 -1.41 2.67
C THR A 61 2.28 -1.67 1.46
N VAL A 62 1.44 -0.70 1.12
CA VAL A 62 0.61 -0.76 -0.07
C VAL A 62 1.10 0.31 -1.05
N ARG A 63 1.37 -0.10 -2.28
CA ARG A 63 1.72 0.82 -3.36
C ARG A 63 0.46 1.06 -4.18
N PHE A 64 0.13 2.33 -4.41
CA PHE A 64 -1.12 2.65 -5.09
C PHE A 64 -1.04 3.95 -5.87
N THR A 65 -2.01 4.14 -6.73
CA THR A 65 -2.25 5.41 -7.40
C THR A 65 -3.73 5.75 -7.25
N VAL A 66 -4.13 6.96 -7.64
CA VAL A 66 -5.52 7.38 -7.61
C VAL A 66 -5.99 7.60 -9.04
N ARG A 67 -7.08 6.95 -9.42
CA ARG A 67 -7.72 7.10 -10.74
C ARG A 67 -9.21 7.31 -10.54
N ASP A 68 -9.74 8.36 -11.13
CA ASP A 68 -11.18 8.65 -11.10
C ASP A 68 -11.74 8.59 -9.67
N LYS A 69 -10.97 9.13 -8.72
CA LYS A 69 -11.30 9.17 -7.29
C LYS A 69 -11.26 7.79 -6.62
N ASN A 70 -10.76 6.77 -7.31
CA ASN A 70 -10.59 5.45 -6.72
C ASN A 70 -9.13 5.19 -6.39
N ILE A 71 -8.89 4.38 -5.37
CA ILE A 71 -7.56 3.93 -5.01
C ILE A 71 -7.27 2.67 -5.81
N ARG A 72 -6.28 2.75 -6.70
CA ARG A 72 -5.87 1.60 -7.49
C ARG A 72 -4.60 1.00 -6.88
N ILE A 73 -4.74 -0.19 -6.32
CA ILE A 73 -3.63 -0.90 -5.69
C ILE A 73 -2.75 -1.51 -6.78
N ILE A 74 -1.44 -1.31 -6.65
CA ILE A 74 -0.45 -1.76 -7.62
C ILE A 74 0.41 -2.88 -7.03
N GLY A 75 0.67 -2.83 -5.74
CA GLY A 75 1.50 -3.82 -5.07
C GLY A 75 1.35 -3.72 -3.57
N ALA A 76 1.74 -4.78 -2.88
CA ALA A 76 1.68 -4.82 -1.42
C ALA A 76 2.69 -5.82 -0.88
N GLY A 77 3.21 -5.54 0.30
CA GLY A 77 4.14 -6.45 0.95
C GLY A 77 4.43 -6.01 2.39
N LYS A 78 5.15 -6.86 3.09
CA LYS A 78 5.54 -6.63 4.48
C LYS A 78 7.03 -6.35 4.50
N TRP A 79 7.42 -5.19 3.96
CA TRP A 79 8.82 -4.84 3.79
C TRP A 79 9.36 -4.08 5.01
N ARG A 80 10.61 -4.34 5.33
CA ARG A 80 11.31 -3.73 6.46
C ARG A 80 11.33 -2.21 6.39
N GLU A 81 11.56 -1.66 5.20
CA GLU A 81 11.60 -0.22 4.99
C GLU A 81 10.32 0.47 5.42
N GLY A 82 9.17 -0.08 4.99
CA GLY A 82 7.87 0.47 5.36
C GLY A 82 7.59 0.34 6.84
N ARG A 83 7.96 -0.77 7.44
CA ARG A 83 7.80 -0.98 8.88
C ARG A 83 8.60 0.05 9.67
N LYS A 84 9.84 0.32 9.25
CA LYS A 84 10.67 1.32 9.92
C LYS A 84 10.05 2.71 9.86
N LYS A 85 9.51 3.08 8.70
CA LYS A 85 8.87 4.38 8.51
C LYS A 85 7.63 4.51 9.38
N TYR A 86 6.83 3.47 9.42
CA TYR A 86 5.63 3.45 10.25
C TYR A 86 5.98 3.59 11.73
N GLU A 87 6.94 2.80 12.21
CA GLU A 87 7.35 2.81 13.60
C GLU A 87 7.95 4.15 14.01
N ALA A 88 8.81 4.71 13.16
CA ALA A 88 9.45 6.00 13.44
C ALA A 88 8.41 7.12 13.55
N LYS A 89 7.46 7.18 12.61
CA LYS A 89 6.45 8.23 12.60
C LYS A 89 5.48 8.10 13.78
N ASN A 90 5.19 6.89 14.21
CA ASN A 90 4.30 6.63 15.33
C ASN A 90 5.04 6.49 16.65
N LYS A 91 6.34 6.63 16.65
CA LYS A 91 7.20 6.58 17.83
C LYS A 91 7.07 5.27 18.59
N LEU A 92 7.06 4.19 17.83
CA LEU A 92 6.98 2.84 18.41
C LEU A 92 8.35 2.23 18.66
#